data_6d1c873b2bc4740cc72d53bafa6dadc0
#
_entry.id   6d1c873b2bc4740cc72d53bafa6dadc0
#
_cell.length_a   1.000
_cell.length_b   1.000
_cell.length_c   1.000
_cell.angle_alpha   90.00
_cell.angle_beta   90.00
_cell.angle_gamma   90.00
#
_symmetry.space_group_name_H-M   'P 1'
#
loop_
_entity.id
_entity.type
_entity.pdbx_description
1 polymer ?
#
loop_
_entity_poly.entity_id
_entity_poly.type
_entity_poly.pdbx_seq_one_letter_code
_entity_poly.pdbx_strand_id
1 'polypeptide(L)'
;MKVLVATDAWHPQVNGVVRTLSHLATEAPAFGAQIEFLAPDRFFTVPMPSYPEIRLSLMAPGAVARRIGEAAPDAIHIATEGPIGHSVRRYCLSRGLPFTTSFHTRFPDYLAERLPLPERWTASMTWRLLRGFHAPSATVMAATPGLKAELQSRGFGPVGLWPRGVDAELFRPRPPTLALPRPIFIAVGRVAPEKNLEAFLALDLPGTKVVVGDGPARPALQRRFPGAVFLGARQGEALAELYASADVFVFPSHTDTYGLVLLEALASGVPVAAFPVSGPLDVLGGTGVGALDHDLRRACLKALEIDRVACRAFAERLTWRASAEAFLNHVTMARNTRRAA
;
A
#
# COMPACT_ATOMS: atom_id res chain seq x y z
N MET A 1 -3.22 -13.95 -21.82
CA MET A 1 -3.19 -12.49 -22.02
C MET A 1 -1.92 -11.92 -21.41
N LYS A 2 -1.14 -11.10 -22.16
CA LYS A 2 0.06 -10.43 -21.65
C LYS A 2 -0.29 -8.99 -21.23
N VAL A 3 -0.04 -8.63 -19.98
CA VAL A 3 -0.28 -7.29 -19.44
C VAL A 3 1.06 -6.65 -19.10
N LEU A 4 1.36 -5.48 -19.69
CA LEU A 4 2.50 -4.68 -19.30
C LEU A 4 2.09 -3.76 -18.15
N VAL A 5 2.79 -3.86 -17.03
CA VAL A 5 2.61 -2.99 -15.86
C VAL A 5 3.79 -2.04 -15.75
N ALA A 6 3.55 -0.76 -15.95
CA ALA A 6 4.54 0.30 -15.80
C ALA A 6 4.55 0.82 -14.37
N THR A 7 5.70 0.80 -13.72
CA THR A 7 5.85 1.25 -12.33
C THR A 7 7.21 1.89 -12.07
N ASP A 8 7.23 2.95 -11.26
CA ASP A 8 8.46 3.56 -10.72
C ASP A 8 8.80 3.01 -9.33
N ALA A 9 7.86 2.30 -8.68
CA ALA A 9 8.08 1.60 -7.43
C ALA A 9 8.40 0.12 -7.70
N TRP A 10 9.67 -0.26 -7.52
CA TRP A 10 10.14 -1.62 -7.76
C TRP A 10 11.29 -1.99 -6.81
N HIS A 11 11.69 -3.26 -6.82
CA HIS A 11 12.83 -3.72 -6.04
C HIS A 11 14.09 -2.85 -6.24
N PRO A 12 14.88 -2.63 -5.19
CA PRO A 12 14.86 -3.21 -3.84
C PRO A 12 13.92 -2.52 -2.84
N GLN A 13 13.03 -1.62 -3.26
CA GLN A 13 12.08 -0.98 -2.36
C GLN A 13 11.15 -2.00 -1.70
N VAL A 14 10.92 -1.85 -0.39
CA VAL A 14 9.95 -2.64 0.38
C VAL A 14 8.78 -1.74 0.76
N ASN A 15 7.73 -1.77 -0.05
CA ASN A 15 6.52 -0.98 0.17
C ASN A 15 5.26 -1.70 -0.33
N GLY A 16 4.09 -1.16 -0.01
CA GLY A 16 2.80 -1.77 -0.36
C GLY A 16 2.55 -1.88 -1.87
N VAL A 17 3.12 -0.99 -2.70
CA VAL A 17 2.97 -1.04 -4.16
C VAL A 17 3.74 -2.23 -4.72
N VAL A 18 5.02 -2.35 -4.38
CA VAL A 18 5.88 -3.47 -4.82
C VAL A 18 5.26 -4.82 -4.40
N ARG A 19 4.80 -4.93 -3.15
CA ARG A 19 4.16 -6.15 -2.64
C ARG A 19 2.89 -6.49 -3.42
N THR A 20 2.02 -5.51 -3.66
CA THR A 20 0.79 -5.70 -4.45
C THR A 20 1.09 -6.18 -5.86
N LEU A 21 2.06 -5.55 -6.53
CA LEU A 21 2.45 -5.91 -7.89
C LEU A 21 3.12 -7.29 -7.96
N SER A 22 3.93 -7.64 -6.97
CA SER A 22 4.55 -8.98 -6.89
C SER A 22 3.51 -10.08 -6.72
N HIS A 23 2.55 -9.91 -5.81
CA HIS A 23 1.44 -10.87 -5.67
C HIS A 23 0.55 -10.95 -6.91
N LEU A 24 0.30 -9.81 -7.58
CA LEU A 24 -0.41 -9.82 -8.86
C LEU A 24 0.30 -10.71 -9.89
N ALA A 25 1.63 -10.61 -10.00
CA ALA A 25 2.41 -11.43 -10.92
C ALA A 25 2.37 -12.92 -10.57
N THR A 26 2.33 -13.26 -9.28
CA THR A 26 2.23 -14.64 -8.80
C THR A 26 0.85 -15.24 -9.08
N GLU A 27 -0.22 -14.47 -8.93
CA GLU A 27 -1.60 -14.97 -9.06
C GLU A 27 -2.13 -14.94 -10.51
N ALA A 28 -1.67 -14.01 -11.35
CA ALA A 28 -2.17 -13.81 -12.70
C ALA A 28 -2.11 -15.07 -13.60
N PRO A 29 -1.11 -15.96 -13.52
CA PRO A 29 -1.06 -17.18 -14.31
C PRO A 29 -2.25 -18.12 -14.11
N ALA A 30 -2.84 -18.16 -12.92
CA ALA A 30 -4.05 -18.94 -12.62
C ALA A 30 -5.28 -18.49 -13.44
N PHE A 31 -5.24 -17.27 -14.00
CA PHE A 31 -6.27 -16.70 -14.87
C PHE A 31 -5.85 -16.63 -16.34
N GLY A 32 -4.79 -17.35 -16.74
CA GLY A 32 -4.26 -17.33 -18.11
C GLY A 32 -3.64 -15.98 -18.50
N ALA A 33 -3.18 -15.19 -17.53
CA ALA A 33 -2.52 -13.92 -17.77
C ALA A 33 -1.05 -13.95 -17.33
N GLN A 34 -0.22 -13.21 -18.06
CA GLN A 34 1.19 -12.99 -17.74
C GLN A 34 1.41 -11.50 -17.48
N ILE A 35 2.04 -11.18 -16.37
CA ILE A 35 2.41 -9.81 -16.03
C ILE A 35 3.88 -9.58 -16.39
N GLU A 36 4.13 -8.56 -17.19
CA GLU A 36 5.48 -8.08 -17.51
C GLU A 36 5.66 -6.68 -16.94
N PHE A 37 6.79 -6.43 -16.26
CA PHE A 37 7.04 -5.14 -15.62
C PHE A 37 7.97 -4.27 -16.46
N LEU A 38 7.56 -3.02 -16.64
CA LEU A 38 8.41 -1.94 -17.08
C LEU A 38 8.75 -1.09 -15.85
N ALA A 39 9.90 -1.35 -15.27
CA ALA A 39 10.31 -0.86 -13.96
C ALA A 39 11.72 -0.24 -13.98
N PRO A 40 12.17 0.43 -12.90
CA PRO A 40 13.45 1.15 -12.86
C PRO A 40 14.69 0.31 -13.20
N ASP A 41 14.67 -1.00 -12.93
CA ASP A 41 15.76 -1.94 -13.26
C ASP A 41 16.04 -2.06 -14.77
N ARG A 42 15.14 -1.57 -15.61
CA ARG A 42 15.28 -1.54 -17.07
C ARG A 42 15.91 -0.26 -17.62
N PHE A 43 16.24 0.71 -16.76
CA PHE A 43 16.72 2.03 -17.14
C PHE A 43 17.90 2.47 -16.28
N PHE A 44 18.63 3.48 -16.76
CA PHE A 44 19.57 4.20 -15.91
C PHE A 44 18.76 4.97 -14.84
N THR A 45 19.22 4.92 -13.60
CA THR A 45 18.50 5.53 -12.49
C THR A 45 19.40 6.39 -11.61
N VAL A 46 18.84 7.45 -11.06
CA VAL A 46 19.48 8.28 -10.03
C VAL A 46 18.69 8.21 -8.73
N PRO A 47 19.35 8.28 -7.57
CA PRO A 47 18.63 8.31 -6.29
C PRO A 47 17.84 9.61 -6.15
N MET A 48 16.65 9.53 -5.60
CA MET A 48 15.88 10.72 -5.22
C MET A 48 16.55 11.40 -4.01
N PRO A 49 16.81 12.73 -4.04
CA PRO A 49 17.56 13.40 -2.96
C PRO A 49 17.01 13.20 -1.56
N SER A 50 15.67 13.22 -1.41
CA SER A 50 14.98 13.06 -0.11
C SER A 50 14.81 11.60 0.32
N TYR A 51 14.89 10.65 -0.61
CA TYR A 51 14.69 9.21 -0.41
C TYR A 51 15.59 8.43 -1.36
N PRO A 52 16.85 8.20 -1.01
CA PRO A 52 17.83 7.54 -1.89
C PRO A 52 17.43 6.12 -2.33
N GLU A 53 16.55 5.47 -1.57
CA GLU A 53 15.98 4.18 -1.90
C GLU A 53 14.96 4.25 -3.06
N ILE A 54 14.39 5.44 -3.33
CA ILE A 54 13.54 5.69 -4.50
C ILE A 54 14.45 6.07 -5.67
N ARG A 55 14.40 5.25 -6.72
CA ARG A 55 15.24 5.44 -7.91
C ARG A 55 14.41 6.11 -9.01
N LEU A 56 14.83 7.31 -9.43
CA LEU A 56 14.22 8.02 -10.54
C LEU A 56 14.83 7.55 -11.86
N SER A 57 14.01 7.05 -12.77
CA SER A 57 14.46 6.55 -14.07
C SER A 57 14.74 7.68 -15.04
N LEU A 58 15.92 7.68 -15.62
CA LEU A 58 16.30 8.55 -16.74
C LEU A 58 16.20 7.74 -18.03
N MET A 59 15.28 8.11 -18.90
CA MET A 59 14.99 7.36 -20.12
C MET A 59 15.43 8.11 -21.35
N ALA A 60 16.24 7.43 -22.18
CA ALA A 60 16.55 7.95 -23.50
C ALA A 60 15.30 8.05 -24.37
N PRO A 61 15.23 9.01 -25.32
CA PRO A 61 14.13 9.09 -26.28
C PRO A 61 13.89 7.75 -26.97
N GLY A 62 12.62 7.33 -27.07
CA GLY A 62 12.24 6.06 -27.69
C GLY A 62 12.48 4.78 -26.87
N ALA A 63 13.18 4.83 -25.74
CA ALA A 63 13.44 3.64 -24.94
C ALA A 63 12.18 2.93 -24.45
N VAL A 64 11.17 3.69 -24.00
CA VAL A 64 9.87 3.15 -23.59
C VAL A 64 9.12 2.55 -24.76
N ALA A 65 9.10 3.24 -25.91
CA ALA A 65 8.42 2.75 -27.14
C ALA A 65 9.03 1.42 -27.62
N ARG A 66 10.36 1.30 -27.58
CA ARG A 66 11.06 0.06 -27.94
C ARG A 66 10.68 -1.07 -27.00
N ARG A 67 10.71 -0.85 -25.68
CA ARG A 67 10.37 -1.87 -24.67
C ARG A 67 8.92 -2.34 -24.78
N ILE A 68 7.98 -1.41 -25.04
CA ILE A 68 6.57 -1.79 -25.25
C ILE A 68 6.43 -2.59 -26.55
N GLY A 69 7.17 -2.22 -27.61
CA GLY A 69 7.20 -2.97 -28.88
C GLY A 69 7.77 -4.39 -28.72
N GLU A 70 8.86 -4.54 -27.96
CA GLU A 70 9.47 -5.85 -27.66
C GLU A 70 8.54 -6.73 -26.81
N ALA A 71 7.87 -6.14 -25.83
CA ALA A 71 6.91 -6.84 -24.98
C ALA A 71 5.65 -7.26 -25.72
N ALA A 72 5.23 -6.50 -26.75
CA ALA A 72 4.00 -6.71 -27.50
C ALA A 72 2.79 -7.04 -26.62
N PRO A 73 2.42 -6.18 -25.63
CA PRO A 73 1.40 -6.52 -24.65
C PRO A 73 0.00 -6.43 -25.26
N ASP A 74 -0.89 -7.28 -24.77
CA ASP A 74 -2.34 -7.22 -25.04
C ASP A 74 -3.02 -6.05 -24.35
N ALA A 75 -2.48 -5.61 -23.19
CA ALA A 75 -3.02 -4.51 -22.38
C ALA A 75 -1.90 -3.81 -21.58
N ILE A 76 -2.14 -2.54 -21.24
CA ILE A 76 -1.18 -1.70 -20.51
C ILE A 76 -1.85 -1.16 -19.24
N HIS A 77 -1.13 -1.29 -18.11
CA HIS A 77 -1.47 -0.68 -16.85
C HIS A 77 -0.35 0.22 -16.35
N ILE A 78 -0.68 1.41 -15.85
CA ILE A 78 0.27 2.36 -15.25
C ILE A 78 0.01 2.41 -13.76
N ALA A 79 0.92 1.84 -12.97
CA ALA A 79 0.75 1.69 -11.53
C ALA A 79 1.20 2.91 -10.73
N THR A 80 2.07 3.76 -11.30
CA THR A 80 2.61 4.94 -10.58
C THR A 80 2.72 6.14 -11.49
N GLU A 81 2.70 7.34 -10.89
CA GLU A 81 2.72 8.65 -11.56
C GLU A 81 4.15 9.20 -11.76
N GLY A 82 5.16 8.35 -11.68
CA GLY A 82 6.56 8.74 -11.85
C GLY A 82 7.00 8.84 -13.32
N PRO A 83 8.30 9.00 -13.57
CA PRO A 83 8.86 9.19 -14.93
C PRO A 83 8.48 8.10 -15.92
N ILE A 84 8.49 6.81 -15.48
CA ILE A 84 8.08 5.69 -16.33
C ILE A 84 6.60 5.79 -16.65
N GLY A 85 5.76 6.02 -15.63
CA GLY A 85 4.32 6.18 -15.80
C GLY A 85 3.96 7.30 -16.77
N HIS A 86 4.58 8.47 -16.64
CA HIS A 86 4.38 9.59 -17.57
C HIS A 86 4.80 9.27 -19.03
N SER A 87 5.90 8.53 -19.19
CA SER A 87 6.41 8.17 -20.51
C SER A 87 5.52 7.13 -21.20
N VAL A 88 5.05 6.12 -20.46
CA VAL A 88 4.09 5.12 -20.97
C VAL A 88 2.76 5.78 -21.29
N ARG A 89 2.25 6.66 -20.42
CA ARG A 89 1.04 7.45 -20.68
C ARG A 89 1.16 8.24 -22.01
N ARG A 90 2.26 8.97 -22.22
CA ARG A 90 2.50 9.72 -23.46
C ARG A 90 2.52 8.79 -24.67
N TYR A 91 3.17 7.63 -24.56
CA TYR A 91 3.19 6.62 -25.62
C TYR A 91 1.78 6.13 -25.95
N CYS A 92 0.98 5.78 -24.97
CA CYS A 92 -0.40 5.32 -25.18
C CYS A 92 -1.26 6.40 -25.86
N LEU A 93 -1.19 7.63 -25.36
CA LEU A 93 -1.95 8.76 -25.95
C LEU A 93 -1.57 9.03 -27.40
N SER A 94 -0.27 9.02 -27.74
CA SER A 94 0.20 9.28 -29.11
C SER A 94 -0.21 8.20 -30.10
N ARG A 95 -0.66 7.04 -29.65
CA ARG A 95 -1.05 5.88 -30.46
C ARG A 95 -2.52 5.48 -30.31
N GLY A 96 -3.31 6.24 -29.55
CA GLY A 96 -4.70 5.89 -29.26
C GLY A 96 -4.85 4.54 -28.53
N LEU A 97 -3.87 4.14 -27.72
CA LEU A 97 -3.92 2.88 -26.98
C LEU A 97 -4.65 3.08 -25.65
N PRO A 98 -5.67 2.28 -25.35
CA PRO A 98 -6.30 2.31 -24.04
C PRO A 98 -5.34 1.77 -22.97
N PHE A 99 -5.41 2.36 -21.79
CA PHE A 99 -4.65 1.92 -20.61
C PHE A 99 -5.45 2.13 -19.35
N THR A 100 -5.12 1.39 -18.31
CA THR A 100 -5.66 1.60 -16.96
C THR A 100 -4.59 2.21 -16.06
N THR A 101 -5.01 2.83 -14.97
CA THR A 101 -4.11 3.37 -13.94
C THR A 101 -4.56 2.91 -12.55
N SER A 102 -3.70 3.03 -11.56
CA SER A 102 -4.06 2.86 -10.15
C SER A 102 -3.61 4.03 -9.29
N PHE A 103 -4.40 4.32 -8.26
CA PHE A 103 -4.10 5.32 -7.26
C PHE A 103 -3.60 4.62 -6.00
N HIS A 104 -2.28 4.65 -5.79
CA HIS A 104 -1.66 3.93 -4.67
C HIS A 104 -1.29 4.84 -3.51
N THR A 105 -0.92 6.09 -3.77
CA THR A 105 -0.33 6.99 -2.76
C THR A 105 -1.09 8.31 -2.70
N ARG A 106 -1.42 8.74 -1.50
CA ARG A 106 -2.03 10.06 -1.25
C ARG A 106 -0.95 11.15 -1.28
N PHE A 107 -0.38 11.38 -2.46
CA PHE A 107 0.64 12.42 -2.65
C PHE A 107 0.23 13.81 -2.14
N PRO A 108 -1.04 14.25 -2.25
CA PRO A 108 -1.45 15.54 -1.70
C PRO A 108 -1.17 15.68 -0.21
N ASP A 109 -1.48 14.65 0.58
CA ASP A 109 -1.26 14.65 2.04
C ASP A 109 0.25 14.62 2.33
N TYR A 110 0.99 13.82 1.56
CA TYR A 110 2.45 13.69 1.68
C TYR A 110 3.22 14.98 1.35
N LEU A 111 2.78 15.73 0.35
CA LEU A 111 3.41 16.99 -0.05
C LEU A 111 3.01 18.15 0.86
N ALA A 112 1.78 18.15 1.37
CA ALA A 112 1.30 19.15 2.30
C ALA A 112 2.12 19.19 3.60
N GLU A 113 2.52 18.01 4.11
CA GLU A 113 3.36 17.90 5.32
C GLU A 113 4.82 18.37 5.11
N ARG A 114 5.29 18.50 3.88
CA ARG A 114 6.73 18.69 3.58
C ARG A 114 7.09 20.00 2.90
N LEU A 115 6.14 20.61 2.23
CA LEU A 115 6.39 21.89 1.55
C LEU A 115 6.01 23.06 2.47
N PRO A 116 6.85 24.08 2.59
CA PRO A 116 6.56 25.29 3.39
C PRO A 116 5.57 26.22 2.68
N LEU A 117 4.51 25.67 2.12
CA LEU A 117 3.46 26.38 1.41
C LEU A 117 2.11 26.12 2.10
N PRO A 118 1.12 27.00 1.98
CA PRO A 118 -0.20 26.77 2.55
C PRO A 118 -0.78 25.44 2.07
N GLU A 119 -1.11 24.56 3.02
CA GLU A 119 -1.57 23.17 2.79
C GLU A 119 -2.70 23.09 1.75
N ARG A 120 -3.68 24.01 1.83
CA ARG A 120 -4.81 24.06 0.89
C ARG A 120 -4.39 24.27 -0.57
N TRP A 121 -3.30 25.03 -0.81
CA TRP A 121 -2.80 25.30 -2.16
C TRP A 121 -2.02 24.13 -2.74
N THR A 122 -1.12 23.57 -1.92
CA THR A 122 -0.33 22.38 -2.30
C THR A 122 -1.24 21.18 -2.57
N ALA A 123 -2.20 20.92 -1.69
CA ALA A 123 -3.17 19.85 -1.86
C ALA A 123 -4.03 20.05 -3.13
N SER A 124 -4.59 21.25 -3.34
CA SER A 124 -5.44 21.54 -4.51
C SER A 124 -4.68 21.37 -5.84
N MET A 125 -3.45 21.89 -5.90
CA MET A 125 -2.60 21.76 -7.09
C MET A 125 -2.23 20.31 -7.36
N THR A 126 -1.86 19.56 -6.32
CA THR A 126 -1.49 18.14 -6.44
C THR A 126 -2.69 17.33 -6.92
N TRP A 127 -3.88 17.53 -6.36
CA TRP A 127 -5.11 16.88 -6.83
C TRP A 127 -5.42 17.18 -8.29
N ARG A 128 -5.21 18.42 -8.74
CA ARG A 128 -5.40 18.82 -10.14
C ARG A 128 -4.41 18.11 -11.08
N LEU A 129 -3.14 18.02 -10.68
CA LEU A 129 -2.10 17.32 -11.46
C LEU A 129 -2.40 15.82 -11.56
N LEU A 130 -2.73 15.17 -10.43
CA LEU A 130 -3.09 13.75 -10.40
C LEU A 130 -4.33 13.48 -11.25
N ARG A 131 -5.39 14.29 -11.12
CA ARG A 131 -6.56 14.16 -11.98
C ARG A 131 -6.19 14.28 -13.47
N GLY A 132 -5.35 15.25 -13.85
CA GLY A 132 -4.87 15.40 -15.23
C GLY A 132 -4.05 14.19 -15.72
N PHE A 133 -3.30 13.56 -14.82
CA PHE A 133 -2.57 12.34 -15.17
C PHE A 133 -3.50 11.15 -15.44
N HIS A 134 -4.49 10.95 -14.59
CA HIS A 134 -5.41 9.80 -14.67
C HIS A 134 -6.56 10.00 -15.67
N ALA A 135 -6.93 11.24 -16.00
CA ALA A 135 -8.10 11.54 -16.81
C ALA A 135 -8.24 10.75 -18.13
N PRO A 136 -7.17 10.48 -18.91
CA PRO A 136 -7.30 9.71 -20.15
C PRO A 136 -7.28 8.20 -19.96
N SER A 137 -7.18 7.68 -18.73
CA SER A 137 -7.22 6.23 -18.49
C SER A 137 -8.65 5.70 -18.64
N ALA A 138 -8.77 4.48 -19.14
CA ALA A 138 -10.06 3.80 -19.24
C ALA A 138 -10.68 3.51 -17.87
N THR A 139 -9.84 3.29 -16.85
CA THR A 139 -10.24 3.08 -15.46
C THR A 139 -9.09 3.46 -14.53
N VAL A 140 -9.41 4.20 -13.48
CA VAL A 140 -8.52 4.43 -12.32
C VAL A 140 -8.87 3.41 -11.24
N MET A 141 -7.92 2.60 -10.81
CA MET A 141 -8.17 1.57 -9.79
C MET A 141 -7.87 2.10 -8.39
N ALA A 142 -8.84 2.01 -7.50
CA ALA A 142 -8.75 2.38 -6.09
C ALA A 142 -8.78 1.14 -5.18
N ALA A 143 -8.04 1.18 -4.08
CA ALA A 143 -7.90 0.03 -3.19
C ALA A 143 -9.12 -0.21 -2.29
N THR A 144 -9.89 0.84 -1.99
CA THR A 144 -11.00 0.80 -1.02
C THR A 144 -12.24 1.52 -1.57
N PRO A 145 -13.44 1.17 -1.07
CA PRO A 145 -14.68 1.87 -1.42
C PRO A 145 -14.64 3.38 -1.07
N GLY A 146 -14.07 3.75 0.09
CA GLY A 146 -13.95 5.14 0.51
C GLY A 146 -13.03 5.94 -0.42
N LEU A 147 -11.85 5.39 -0.77
CA LEU A 147 -10.97 6.02 -1.74
C LEU A 147 -11.63 6.14 -3.12
N LYS A 148 -12.38 5.11 -3.56
CA LYS A 148 -13.13 5.19 -4.82
C LYS A 148 -14.13 6.35 -4.80
N ALA A 149 -14.93 6.48 -3.73
CA ALA A 149 -15.90 7.55 -3.57
C ALA A 149 -15.22 8.93 -3.54
N GLU A 150 -14.09 9.06 -2.84
CA GLU A 150 -13.30 10.29 -2.82
C GLU A 150 -12.78 10.68 -4.20
N LEU A 151 -12.18 9.75 -4.94
CA LEU A 151 -11.69 10.03 -6.29
C LEU A 151 -12.83 10.47 -7.22
N GLN A 152 -13.99 9.80 -7.14
CA GLN A 152 -15.19 10.17 -7.91
C GLN A 152 -15.68 11.57 -7.55
N SER A 153 -15.76 11.93 -6.27
CA SER A 153 -16.17 13.27 -5.83
C SER A 153 -15.20 14.38 -6.27
N ARG A 154 -13.93 14.03 -6.50
CA ARG A 154 -12.91 14.94 -7.03
C ARG A 154 -12.86 14.99 -8.57
N GLY A 155 -13.80 14.33 -9.25
CA GLY A 155 -13.93 14.35 -10.72
C GLY A 155 -12.89 13.49 -11.44
N PHE A 156 -12.37 12.45 -10.82
CA PHE A 156 -11.64 11.41 -11.55
C PHE A 156 -12.60 10.63 -12.44
N GLY A 157 -12.13 10.20 -13.63
CA GLY A 157 -12.90 9.40 -14.60
C GLY A 157 -13.29 8.04 -14.04
N PRO A 158 -13.71 7.06 -14.84
CA PRO A 158 -14.23 5.81 -14.29
C PRO A 158 -13.31 5.23 -13.24
N VAL A 159 -13.82 5.07 -11.99
CA VAL A 159 -13.03 4.52 -10.87
C VAL A 159 -13.51 3.11 -10.55
N GLY A 160 -12.60 2.14 -10.71
CA GLY A 160 -12.81 0.74 -10.39
C GLY A 160 -12.26 0.39 -9.00
N LEU A 161 -12.82 -0.66 -8.38
CA LEU A 161 -12.27 -1.18 -7.12
C LEU A 161 -11.24 -2.27 -7.42
N TRP A 162 -10.05 -2.11 -6.89
CA TRP A 162 -8.99 -3.12 -6.89
C TRP A 162 -8.55 -3.38 -5.45
N PRO A 163 -9.21 -4.31 -4.75
CA PRO A 163 -8.94 -4.60 -3.35
C PRO A 163 -7.55 -5.23 -3.17
N ARG A 164 -7.10 -5.30 -1.94
CA ARG A 164 -5.85 -5.96 -1.56
C ARG A 164 -6.16 -7.30 -0.92
N GLY A 165 -5.16 -8.18 -0.94
CA GLY A 165 -5.21 -9.45 -0.26
C GLY A 165 -4.15 -9.57 0.84
N VAL A 166 -4.18 -10.69 1.51
CA VAL A 166 -3.16 -11.13 2.47
C VAL A 166 -2.76 -12.58 2.16
N ASP A 167 -1.52 -12.91 2.42
CA ASP A 167 -1.03 -14.29 2.45
C ASP A 167 -1.40 -14.91 3.80
N ALA A 168 -2.57 -15.54 3.85
CA ALA A 168 -3.09 -16.15 5.05
C ALA A 168 -2.39 -17.48 5.42
N GLU A 169 -1.59 -18.06 4.54
CA GLU A 169 -0.74 -19.21 4.85
C GLU A 169 0.52 -18.78 5.59
N LEU A 170 1.12 -17.69 5.16
CA LEU A 170 2.27 -17.09 5.84
C LEU A 170 1.86 -16.45 7.16
N PHE A 171 0.86 -15.56 7.13
CA PHE A 171 0.35 -14.87 8.31
C PHE A 171 -0.82 -15.65 8.91
N ARG A 172 -0.55 -16.36 9.99
CA ARG A 172 -1.54 -17.21 10.68
C ARG A 172 -1.27 -17.25 12.18
N PRO A 173 -2.26 -17.60 13.00
CA PRO A 173 -2.04 -17.86 14.40
C PRO A 173 -0.98 -18.94 14.62
N ARG A 174 -0.05 -18.69 15.53
CA ARG A 174 1.09 -19.57 15.87
C ARG A 174 1.38 -19.47 17.37
N PRO A 175 2.09 -20.43 17.97
CA PRO A 175 2.64 -20.25 19.30
C PRO A 175 3.52 -18.99 19.38
N PRO A 176 3.39 -18.17 20.44
CA PRO A 176 4.17 -16.95 20.58
C PRO A 176 5.66 -17.25 20.76
N THR A 177 6.52 -16.50 20.08
CA THR A 177 7.98 -16.60 20.17
C THR A 177 8.61 -15.49 21.00
N LEU A 178 7.87 -14.41 21.28
CA LEU A 178 8.35 -13.30 22.11
C LEU A 178 8.09 -13.58 23.59
N ALA A 179 9.17 -13.78 24.36
CA ALA A 179 9.13 -13.91 25.82
C ALA A 179 9.18 -12.52 26.49
N LEU A 180 8.13 -11.71 26.30
CA LEU A 180 7.99 -10.35 26.84
C LEU A 180 6.75 -10.26 27.74
N PRO A 181 6.73 -9.32 28.72
CA PRO A 181 5.53 -9.06 29.53
C PRO A 181 4.31 -8.74 28.68
N ARG A 182 3.21 -9.44 28.92
CA ARG A 182 1.94 -9.26 28.20
C ARG A 182 1.05 -8.22 28.91
N PRO A 183 0.11 -7.56 28.17
CA PRO A 183 -0.11 -7.70 26.74
C PRO A 183 1.00 -7.07 25.89
N ILE A 184 1.23 -7.63 24.70
CA ILE A 184 2.21 -7.13 23.73
C ILE A 184 1.48 -6.28 22.66
N PHE A 185 1.79 -4.98 22.63
CA PHE A 185 1.32 -4.06 21.61
C PHE A 185 2.41 -3.90 20.53
N ILE A 186 2.12 -4.27 19.29
CA ILE A 186 3.10 -4.27 18.21
C ILE A 186 2.73 -3.25 17.12
N ALA A 187 3.72 -2.48 16.66
CA ALA A 187 3.62 -1.67 15.45
C ALA A 187 4.63 -2.18 14.42
N VAL A 188 4.21 -2.33 13.17
CA VAL A 188 5.03 -2.85 12.08
C VAL A 188 5.04 -1.89 10.92
N GLY A 189 6.21 -1.55 10.41
CA GLY A 189 6.36 -0.71 9.23
C GLY A 189 7.63 0.13 9.26
N ARG A 190 7.74 1.01 8.28
CA ARG A 190 8.85 1.95 8.19
C ARG A 190 8.88 2.87 9.42
N VAL A 191 10.05 3.03 10.04
CA VAL A 191 10.21 3.93 11.19
C VAL A 191 10.53 5.35 10.69
N ALA A 192 9.47 6.07 10.32
CA ALA A 192 9.53 7.39 9.70
C ALA A 192 8.44 8.32 10.27
N PRO A 193 8.59 9.65 10.17
CA PRO A 193 7.66 10.62 10.78
C PRO A 193 6.19 10.39 10.40
N GLU A 194 5.91 10.09 9.13
CA GLU A 194 4.56 9.84 8.60
C GLU A 194 3.86 8.64 9.25
N LYS A 195 4.60 7.74 9.91
CA LYS A 195 4.02 6.59 10.62
C LYS A 195 3.61 6.92 12.05
N ASN A 196 3.92 8.12 12.52
CA ASN A 196 3.47 8.65 13.81
C ASN A 196 3.68 7.69 15.00
N LEU A 197 4.80 6.93 14.96
CA LEU A 197 5.11 5.94 16.02
C LEU A 197 5.29 6.59 17.40
N GLU A 198 5.62 7.88 17.46
CA GLU A 198 5.71 8.63 18.69
C GLU A 198 4.38 8.63 19.46
N ALA A 199 3.25 8.82 18.76
CA ALA A 199 1.92 8.76 19.38
C ALA A 199 1.65 7.41 20.06
N PHE A 200 2.09 6.30 19.47
CA PHE A 200 2.00 4.97 20.09
C PHE A 200 2.96 4.80 21.26
N LEU A 201 4.22 5.19 21.08
CA LEU A 201 5.27 4.98 22.07
C LEU A 201 5.06 5.78 23.35
N ALA A 202 4.43 6.96 23.24
CA ALA A 202 4.10 7.84 24.35
C ALA A 202 2.91 7.36 25.21
N LEU A 203 2.12 6.39 24.74
CA LEU A 203 0.96 5.89 25.47
C LEU A 203 1.37 5.20 26.78
N ASP A 204 0.61 5.44 27.82
CA ASP A 204 0.65 4.62 29.04
C ASP A 204 -0.23 3.39 28.84
N LEU A 205 0.41 2.26 28.50
CA LEU A 205 -0.22 0.97 28.25
C LEU A 205 0.36 -0.09 29.18
N PRO A 206 -0.46 -1.05 29.62
CA PRO A 206 0.06 -2.20 30.35
C PRO A 206 0.92 -3.07 29.42
N GLY A 207 1.93 -3.76 29.98
CA GLY A 207 2.75 -4.71 29.22
C GLY A 207 3.81 -4.05 28.33
N THR A 208 4.05 -4.61 27.14
CA THR A 208 5.21 -4.26 26.30
C THR A 208 4.82 -3.61 24.98
N LYS A 209 5.50 -2.51 24.64
CA LYS A 209 5.42 -1.88 23.32
C LYS A 209 6.56 -2.36 22.42
N VAL A 210 6.23 -2.89 21.25
CA VAL A 210 7.19 -3.47 20.30
C VAL A 210 7.08 -2.74 18.96
N VAL A 211 8.21 -2.36 18.37
CA VAL A 211 8.31 -1.78 17.02
C VAL A 211 9.14 -2.70 16.13
N VAL A 212 8.54 -3.13 15.01
CA VAL A 212 9.21 -3.93 13.98
C VAL A 212 9.34 -3.10 12.72
N GLY A 213 10.56 -2.84 12.34
CA GLY A 213 10.88 -2.04 11.16
C GLY A 213 12.15 -1.23 11.34
N ASP A 214 12.51 -0.53 10.27
CA ASP A 214 13.66 0.37 10.26
C ASP A 214 13.34 1.67 9.54
N GLY A 215 14.17 2.69 9.73
CA GLY A 215 14.01 3.97 9.08
C GLY A 215 14.65 5.13 9.84
N PRO A 216 14.60 6.33 9.25
CA PRO A 216 15.38 7.49 9.72
C PRO A 216 15.01 7.95 11.13
N ALA A 217 13.78 7.72 11.60
CA ALA A 217 13.36 8.14 12.94
C ALA A 217 13.75 7.15 14.05
N ARG A 218 14.18 5.92 13.71
CA ARG A 218 14.46 4.87 14.70
C ARG A 218 15.46 5.29 15.79
N PRO A 219 16.66 5.84 15.49
CA PRO A 219 17.63 6.17 16.53
C PRO A 219 17.11 7.22 17.53
N ALA A 220 16.32 8.18 17.06
CA ALA A 220 15.72 9.20 17.91
C ALA A 220 14.64 8.63 18.84
N LEU A 221 13.76 7.78 18.28
CA LEU A 221 12.69 7.15 19.03
C LEU A 221 13.22 6.14 20.07
N GLN A 222 14.27 5.37 19.75
CA GLN A 222 14.91 4.46 20.71
C GLN A 222 15.51 5.20 21.92
N ARG A 223 16.14 6.34 21.68
CA ARG A 223 16.68 7.16 22.79
C ARG A 223 15.57 7.77 23.65
N ARG A 224 14.47 8.19 23.02
CA ARG A 224 13.36 8.86 23.73
C ARG A 224 12.46 7.88 24.48
N PHE A 225 12.32 6.67 24.00
CA PHE A 225 11.45 5.63 24.55
C PHE A 225 12.23 4.33 24.89
N PRO A 226 13.14 4.37 25.88
CA PRO A 226 14.03 3.23 26.18
C PRO A 226 13.29 2.00 26.72
N GLY A 227 12.05 2.16 27.21
CA GLY A 227 11.19 1.04 27.64
C GLY A 227 10.49 0.28 26.48
N ALA A 228 10.60 0.76 25.24
CA ALA A 228 10.03 0.08 24.09
C ALA A 228 11.08 -0.85 23.43
N VAL A 229 10.61 -1.96 22.87
CA VAL A 229 11.46 -2.96 22.21
C VAL A 229 11.46 -2.69 20.69
N PHE A 230 12.64 -2.47 20.11
CA PHE A 230 12.83 -2.26 18.66
C PHE A 230 13.57 -3.45 18.05
N LEU A 231 12.88 -4.23 17.23
CA LEU A 231 13.40 -5.48 16.66
C LEU A 231 14.05 -5.32 15.28
N GLY A 232 14.03 -4.11 14.70
CA GLY A 232 14.52 -3.86 13.35
C GLY A 232 13.58 -4.42 12.27
N ALA A 233 13.98 -4.27 11.02
CA ALA A 233 13.21 -4.78 9.89
C ALA A 233 13.18 -6.32 9.89
N ARG A 234 11.99 -6.90 9.67
CA ARG A 234 11.76 -8.34 9.52
C ARG A 234 10.84 -8.58 8.32
N GLN A 235 10.95 -9.75 7.73
CA GLN A 235 10.14 -10.16 6.55
C GLN A 235 9.84 -11.66 6.63
N GLY A 236 8.87 -12.11 5.83
CA GLY A 236 8.51 -13.52 5.71
C GLY A 236 8.14 -14.16 7.05
N GLU A 237 8.62 -15.35 7.30
CA GLU A 237 8.32 -16.14 8.52
C GLU A 237 8.68 -15.41 9.80
N ALA A 238 9.85 -14.76 9.86
CA ALA A 238 10.28 -14.01 11.03
C ALA A 238 9.32 -12.84 11.37
N LEU A 239 8.71 -12.21 10.38
CA LEU A 239 7.69 -11.19 10.62
C LEU A 239 6.36 -11.82 11.07
N ALA A 240 5.95 -12.93 10.45
CA ALA A 240 4.72 -13.63 10.79
C ALA A 240 4.73 -14.15 12.24
N GLU A 241 5.86 -14.65 12.73
CA GLU A 241 6.04 -15.06 14.12
C GLU A 241 5.87 -13.89 15.10
N LEU A 242 6.38 -12.71 14.73
CA LEU A 242 6.24 -11.50 15.55
C LEU A 242 4.79 -11.04 15.65
N TYR A 243 4.05 -11.05 14.53
CA TYR A 243 2.61 -10.77 14.56
C TYR A 243 1.87 -11.77 15.46
N ALA A 244 2.08 -13.07 15.28
CA ALA A 244 1.41 -14.09 16.06
C ALA A 244 1.70 -14.00 17.57
N SER A 245 2.85 -13.44 17.94
CA SER A 245 3.25 -13.21 19.33
C SER A 245 2.52 -12.03 19.99
N ALA A 246 1.91 -11.13 19.23
CA ALA A 246 1.29 -9.91 19.74
C ALA A 246 -0.16 -10.15 20.23
N ASP A 247 -0.61 -9.25 21.11
CA ASP A 247 -2.01 -9.19 21.58
C ASP A 247 -2.81 -8.16 20.81
N VAL A 248 -2.19 -7.02 20.45
CA VAL A 248 -2.80 -5.92 19.67
C VAL A 248 -1.78 -5.41 18.66
N PHE A 249 -2.22 -5.25 17.42
CA PHE A 249 -1.50 -4.49 16.42
C PHE A 249 -1.92 -3.04 16.48
N VAL A 250 -0.96 -2.12 16.69
CA VAL A 250 -1.22 -0.69 16.78
C VAL A 250 -0.80 0.01 15.49
N PHE A 251 -1.74 0.71 14.87
CA PHE A 251 -1.53 1.43 13.63
C PHE A 251 -1.75 2.94 13.84
N PRO A 252 -0.70 3.69 14.23
CA PRO A 252 -0.82 5.10 14.62
C PRO A 252 -0.72 6.08 13.44
N SER A 253 -0.60 5.60 12.20
CA SER A 253 -0.48 6.43 11.00
C SER A 253 -1.76 7.19 10.69
N HIS A 254 -1.62 8.42 10.17
CA HIS A 254 -2.74 9.26 9.72
C HIS A 254 -2.94 9.25 8.20
N THR A 255 -1.94 8.83 7.40
CA THR A 255 -1.87 9.12 5.94
C THR A 255 -1.84 7.88 5.05
N ASP A 256 -1.99 6.68 5.58
CA ASP A 256 -1.97 5.45 4.76
C ASP A 256 -3.26 5.26 3.96
N THR A 257 -3.12 4.88 2.68
CA THR A 257 -4.26 4.62 1.78
C THR A 257 -4.98 3.32 2.05
N TYR A 258 -4.29 2.28 2.55
CA TYR A 258 -4.86 0.97 2.82
C TYR A 258 -4.28 0.33 4.08
N GLY A 259 -2.95 0.17 4.12
CA GLY A 259 -2.25 -0.51 5.22
C GLY A 259 -2.32 -2.03 5.11
N LEU A 260 -1.52 -2.64 4.22
CA LEU A 260 -1.41 -4.11 4.09
C LEU A 260 -1.10 -4.79 5.44
N VAL A 261 -0.35 -4.12 6.29
CA VAL A 261 0.00 -4.57 7.64
C VAL A 261 -1.21 -4.80 8.55
N LEU A 262 -2.36 -4.13 8.28
CA LEU A 262 -3.62 -4.38 8.97
C LEU A 262 -4.10 -5.81 8.70
N LEU A 263 -4.06 -6.22 7.42
CA LEU A 263 -4.48 -7.56 7.02
C LEU A 263 -3.53 -8.64 7.52
N GLU A 264 -2.22 -8.37 7.57
CA GLU A 264 -1.21 -9.28 8.11
C GLU A 264 -1.44 -9.55 9.60
N ALA A 265 -1.75 -8.50 10.38
CA ALA A 265 -2.11 -8.62 11.78
C ALA A 265 -3.39 -9.46 11.96
N LEU A 266 -4.46 -9.11 11.23
CA LEU A 266 -5.74 -9.82 11.30
C LEU A 266 -5.60 -11.28 10.87
N ALA A 267 -4.84 -11.57 9.82
CA ALA A 267 -4.56 -12.93 9.38
C ALA A 267 -3.81 -13.75 10.43
N SER A 268 -2.95 -13.11 11.21
CA SER A 268 -2.29 -13.72 12.38
C SER A 268 -3.21 -13.83 13.62
N GLY A 269 -4.49 -13.48 13.48
CA GLY A 269 -5.45 -13.48 14.60
C GLY A 269 -5.19 -12.34 15.58
N VAL A 270 -4.60 -11.22 15.15
CA VAL A 270 -4.27 -10.09 16.02
C VAL A 270 -5.18 -8.91 15.71
N PRO A 271 -5.99 -8.46 16.69
CA PRO A 271 -6.88 -7.33 16.52
C PRO A 271 -6.09 -6.03 16.34
N VAL A 272 -6.72 -5.07 15.67
CA VAL A 272 -6.09 -3.80 15.29
C VAL A 272 -6.62 -2.65 16.14
N ALA A 273 -5.72 -1.80 16.64
CA ALA A 273 -6.03 -0.50 17.22
C ALA A 273 -5.51 0.61 16.30
N ALA A 274 -6.35 1.56 15.90
CA ALA A 274 -5.96 2.63 14.99
C ALA A 274 -6.76 3.93 15.21
N PHE A 275 -6.26 5.03 14.64
CA PHE A 275 -7.06 6.24 14.47
C PHE A 275 -8.16 6.02 13.41
N PRO A 276 -9.33 6.69 13.52
CA PRO A 276 -10.41 6.60 12.55
C PRO A 276 -10.12 7.47 11.31
N VAL A 277 -9.06 7.11 10.58
CA VAL A 277 -8.65 7.74 9.32
C VAL A 277 -8.96 6.84 8.14
N SER A 278 -8.89 7.36 6.90
CA SER A 278 -9.45 6.71 5.71
C SER A 278 -9.03 5.25 5.53
N GLY A 279 -7.75 4.90 5.62
CA GLY A 279 -7.30 3.51 5.44
C GLY A 279 -7.92 2.55 6.47
N PRO A 280 -7.70 2.75 7.78
CA PRO A 280 -8.34 1.96 8.82
C PRO A 280 -9.88 1.99 8.80
N LEU A 281 -10.51 3.14 8.52
CA LEU A 281 -11.98 3.21 8.40
C LEU A 281 -12.50 2.32 7.28
N ASP A 282 -11.86 2.34 6.12
CA ASP A 282 -12.27 1.56 4.96
C ASP A 282 -12.08 0.05 5.14
N VAL A 283 -11.04 -0.35 5.88
CA VAL A 283 -10.72 -1.77 6.10
C VAL A 283 -11.44 -2.34 7.32
N LEU A 284 -11.54 -1.57 8.41
CA LEU A 284 -11.97 -2.06 9.72
C LEU A 284 -13.33 -1.52 10.15
N GLY A 285 -13.80 -0.42 9.54
CA GLY A 285 -15.04 0.25 9.96
C GLY A 285 -16.25 -0.68 9.96
N GLY A 286 -16.91 -0.83 11.10
CA GLY A 286 -18.10 -1.69 11.25
C GLY A 286 -17.84 -3.19 11.19
N THR A 287 -16.60 -3.66 11.09
CA THR A 287 -16.28 -5.09 10.95
C THR A 287 -16.18 -5.84 12.28
N GLY A 288 -15.96 -5.15 13.38
CA GLY A 288 -15.76 -5.74 14.70
C GLY A 288 -14.36 -6.35 14.94
N VAL A 289 -13.43 -6.29 13.97
CA VAL A 289 -12.07 -6.86 14.10
C VAL A 289 -11.00 -5.81 14.39
N GLY A 290 -11.38 -4.55 14.58
CA GLY A 290 -10.51 -3.45 14.95
C GLY A 290 -11.23 -2.42 15.81
N ALA A 291 -10.48 -1.78 16.70
CA ALA A 291 -10.92 -0.67 17.53
C ALA A 291 -10.40 0.65 16.93
N LEU A 292 -11.32 1.51 16.48
CA LEU A 292 -11.00 2.81 15.92
C LEU A 292 -11.44 3.90 16.90
N ASP A 293 -10.50 4.74 17.31
CA ASP A 293 -10.78 5.83 18.25
C ASP A 293 -9.79 7.00 18.05
N HIS A 294 -10.22 8.24 18.25
CA HIS A 294 -9.35 9.40 18.28
C HIS A 294 -8.39 9.39 19.50
N ASP A 295 -8.75 8.69 20.56
CA ASP A 295 -7.87 8.32 21.66
C ASP A 295 -7.27 6.95 21.37
N LEU A 296 -6.02 6.94 20.89
CA LEU A 296 -5.32 5.71 20.52
C LEU A 296 -5.12 4.76 21.72
N ARG A 297 -4.99 5.28 22.95
CA ARG A 297 -4.93 4.48 24.16
C ARG A 297 -6.23 3.70 24.35
N ARG A 298 -7.37 4.37 24.19
CA ARG A 298 -8.70 3.75 24.29
C ARG A 298 -8.89 2.68 23.20
N ALA A 299 -8.44 2.97 21.96
CA ALA A 299 -8.44 1.98 20.89
C ALA A 299 -7.61 0.74 21.26
N CYS A 300 -6.39 0.93 21.79
CA CYS A 300 -5.51 -0.18 22.21
C CYS A 300 -6.16 -1.06 23.29
N LEU A 301 -6.77 -0.47 24.31
CA LEU A 301 -7.41 -1.21 25.39
C LEU A 301 -8.66 -1.95 24.91
N LYS A 302 -9.50 -1.33 24.07
CA LYS A 302 -10.67 -2.00 23.45
C LYS A 302 -10.27 -3.15 22.54
N ALA A 303 -9.15 -3.01 21.81
CA ALA A 303 -8.68 -4.07 20.92
C ALA A 303 -8.33 -5.36 21.67
N LEU A 304 -7.94 -5.30 22.94
CA LEU A 304 -7.68 -6.49 23.78
C LEU A 304 -8.92 -7.38 23.99
N GLU A 305 -10.13 -6.81 23.84
CA GLU A 305 -11.41 -7.50 24.02
C GLU A 305 -11.94 -8.16 22.75
N ILE A 306 -11.28 -7.90 21.59
CA ILE A 306 -11.73 -8.40 20.29
C ILE A 306 -11.36 -9.87 20.10
N ASP A 307 -12.32 -10.64 19.58
CA ASP A 307 -12.12 -12.06 19.27
C ASP A 307 -11.08 -12.26 18.15
N ARG A 308 -10.02 -12.96 18.49
CA ARG A 308 -8.90 -13.29 17.60
C ARG A 308 -9.31 -14.24 16.47
N VAL A 309 -10.31 -15.11 16.70
CA VAL A 309 -10.85 -16.01 15.68
C VAL A 309 -11.61 -15.21 14.63
N ALA A 310 -12.40 -14.22 15.05
CA ALA A 310 -13.09 -13.32 14.13
C ALA A 310 -12.12 -12.50 13.27
N CYS A 311 -10.98 -12.04 13.85
CA CYS A 311 -9.92 -11.36 13.09
C CYS A 311 -9.38 -12.24 11.97
N ARG A 312 -9.04 -13.49 12.29
CA ARG A 312 -8.56 -14.48 11.30
C ARG A 312 -9.59 -14.74 10.21
N ALA A 313 -10.82 -15.06 10.58
CA ALA A 313 -11.90 -15.34 9.65
C ALA A 313 -12.22 -14.17 8.72
N PHE A 314 -12.06 -12.92 9.18
CA PHE A 314 -12.18 -11.74 8.35
C PHE A 314 -11.08 -11.67 7.29
N ALA A 315 -9.82 -11.85 7.69
CA ALA A 315 -8.67 -11.74 6.80
C ALA A 315 -8.63 -12.85 5.73
N GLU A 316 -9.05 -14.07 6.04
CA GLU A 316 -9.08 -15.21 5.11
C GLU A 316 -9.97 -14.97 3.88
N ARG A 317 -10.93 -14.07 3.98
CA ARG A 317 -11.78 -13.67 2.83
C ARG A 317 -11.09 -12.72 1.87
N LEU A 318 -9.99 -12.10 2.28
CA LEU A 318 -9.28 -11.08 1.52
C LEU A 318 -8.03 -11.71 0.87
N THR A 319 -8.22 -12.37 -0.27
CA THR A 319 -7.15 -13.13 -0.93
C THR A 319 -6.47 -12.34 -2.05
N TRP A 320 -5.19 -12.61 -2.28
CA TRP A 320 -4.47 -12.07 -3.44
C TRP A 320 -5.03 -12.59 -4.75
N ARG A 321 -5.61 -13.80 -4.76
CA ARG A 321 -6.29 -14.36 -5.92
C ARG A 321 -7.50 -13.52 -6.35
N ALA A 322 -8.37 -13.13 -5.42
CA ALA A 322 -9.49 -12.23 -5.69
C ALA A 322 -9.03 -10.82 -6.12
N SER A 323 -7.92 -10.34 -5.55
CA SER A 323 -7.31 -9.08 -5.96
C SER A 323 -6.82 -9.15 -7.43
N ALA A 324 -6.14 -10.24 -7.82
CA ALA A 324 -5.67 -10.44 -9.18
C ALA A 324 -6.82 -10.54 -10.18
N GLU A 325 -7.87 -11.26 -9.84
CA GLU A 325 -9.08 -11.36 -10.66
C GLU A 325 -9.71 -10.00 -10.91
N ALA A 326 -9.92 -9.20 -9.87
CA ALA A 326 -10.46 -7.84 -9.97
C ALA A 326 -9.60 -6.95 -10.88
N PHE A 327 -8.27 -7.00 -10.75
CA PHE A 327 -7.34 -6.28 -11.60
C PHE A 327 -7.49 -6.69 -13.08
N LEU A 328 -7.45 -7.98 -13.35
CA LEU A 328 -7.53 -8.53 -14.71
C LEU A 328 -8.87 -8.22 -15.38
N ASN A 329 -9.96 -8.19 -14.62
CA ASN A 329 -11.27 -7.77 -15.12
C ASN A 329 -11.24 -6.32 -15.62
N HIS A 330 -10.68 -5.38 -14.83
CA HIS A 330 -10.57 -3.98 -15.25
C HIS A 330 -9.69 -3.81 -16.49
N VAL A 331 -8.56 -4.50 -16.54
CA VAL A 331 -7.64 -4.43 -17.69
C VAL A 331 -8.28 -5.02 -18.95
N THR A 332 -9.02 -6.12 -18.81
CA THR A 332 -9.72 -6.77 -19.92
C THR A 332 -10.84 -5.87 -20.47
N MET A 333 -11.62 -5.23 -19.60
CA MET A 333 -12.67 -4.27 -20.00
C MET A 333 -12.06 -3.11 -20.78
N ALA A 334 -10.96 -2.52 -20.30
CA ALA A 334 -10.26 -1.43 -21.00
C ALA A 334 -9.73 -1.87 -22.39
N ARG A 335 -9.22 -3.09 -22.52
CA ARG A 335 -8.79 -3.65 -23.81
C ARG A 335 -9.94 -3.77 -24.80
N ASN A 336 -11.10 -4.18 -24.35
CA ASN A 336 -12.24 -4.44 -25.21
C ASN A 336 -12.87 -3.15 -25.76
N THR A 337 -12.75 -2.01 -25.08
CA THR A 337 -13.20 -0.71 -25.59
C THR A 337 -12.48 -0.33 -26.90
N ARG A 338 -11.23 -0.77 -27.11
CA ARG A 338 -10.49 -0.55 -28.37
C ARG A 338 -11.03 -1.40 -29.54
N ARG A 339 -11.59 -2.58 -29.28
CA ARG A 339 -12.08 -3.47 -30.37
C ARG A 339 -13.47 -3.08 -30.88
N ALA A 340 -14.15 -2.22 -30.12
CA ALA A 340 -15.50 -1.75 -30.45
C ALA A 340 -15.52 -0.34 -31.09
N ALA A 341 -14.39 0.40 -31.06
CA ALA A 341 -14.17 1.70 -31.70
C ALA A 341 -13.37 1.55 -33.00
#